data_64b574f50c6d443ba48c80420876fd30
#
_entry.id   64b574f50c6d443ba48c80420876fd30
#
_cell.length_a   1.000
_cell.length_b   1.000
_cell.length_c   1.000
_cell.angle_alpha   90.00
_cell.angle_beta   90.00
_cell.angle_gamma   90.00
#
_symmetry.space_group_name_H-M   'P 1'
#
loop_
_entity.id
_entity.type
_entity.pdbx_description
1 polymer ?
#
loop_
_entity_poly.entity_id
_entity_poly.type
_entity_poly.pdbx_seq_one_letter_code
_entity_poly.pdbx_strand_id
1 'polypeptide(L)'
;MDREFFASRYETKTDNSFALDDNIMVRGGLTTAGSKMLQNFVSPLQATVVDRLLDAGMELAGKTKIDELAIPTVSEDIFATLSGAAGAVSEGLCRIALCNDVSGKNRRQAPAKGLYYIHPTYGTVSRFGLVPAVSSMDQLGVVCRDIDDGFNVLGIIAGHDEKDFTTFPEKSYSYAPKEGPFRIGIPVNVMEAADEESGNSVNEFAGRLGAEKFELKYFEVLPQVMYILSCAEIGNNTSRYDGIKFGYRTENYSGLNDLYTNTRTEGFRPDMKLATIIGAFVLSKKNYEAYYLKSMKIRRLLREHADELFSRFDAVVMPLRLKDPEPYRNMALYAFATLCGLPSVSIPFGSCGLQLIAQARNENILYGICKRAVKDGI
;
A
#
# COMPACT_ATOMS: atom_id res chain seq x y z
N MET A 1 -18.84 17.45 -3.31
CA MET A 1 -18.47 16.04 -3.06
C MET A 1 -17.35 15.56 -3.99
N ASP A 2 -17.45 15.66 -5.32
CA ASP A 2 -16.43 15.09 -6.24
C ASP A 2 -15.00 15.62 -6.06
N ARG A 3 -14.84 16.88 -5.68
CA ARG A 3 -13.52 17.49 -5.45
C ARG A 3 -12.85 17.10 -4.12
N GLU A 4 -13.56 16.36 -3.27
CA GLU A 4 -13.03 15.93 -1.98
C GLU A 4 -11.99 14.80 -2.16
N PHE A 5 -12.27 13.82 -3.03
CA PHE A 5 -11.45 12.63 -3.20
C PHE A 5 -10.48 12.71 -4.39
N PHE A 6 -10.74 13.57 -5.37
CA PHE A 6 -9.95 13.63 -6.60
C PHE A 6 -8.99 14.83 -6.62
N ALA A 7 -7.76 14.58 -7.06
CA ALA A 7 -6.82 15.60 -7.50
C ALA A 7 -7.14 16.06 -8.94
N SER A 8 -7.53 15.09 -9.79
CA SER A 8 -8.00 15.34 -11.16
C SER A 8 -9.16 14.43 -11.48
N ARG A 9 -10.26 14.96 -12.02
CA ARG A 9 -11.47 14.23 -12.38
C ARG A 9 -11.64 14.23 -13.90
N TYR A 10 -12.03 13.08 -14.45
CA TYR A 10 -12.36 12.90 -15.86
C TYR A 10 -13.82 12.43 -16.01
N GLU A 11 -14.49 12.80 -17.10
CA GLU A 11 -15.82 12.31 -17.41
C GLU A 11 -15.75 10.87 -17.91
N THR A 12 -16.63 10.00 -17.43
CA THR A 12 -16.80 8.63 -17.89
C THR A 12 -18.17 8.45 -18.50
N LYS A 13 -18.27 7.60 -19.52
CA LYS A 13 -19.50 7.29 -20.22
C LYS A 13 -20.20 6.05 -19.66
N THR A 14 -19.45 5.22 -18.94
CA THR A 14 -19.94 3.96 -18.38
C THR A 14 -19.57 3.82 -16.91
N ASP A 15 -20.25 2.93 -16.22
CA ASP A 15 -19.91 2.55 -14.83
C ASP A 15 -18.65 1.66 -14.75
N ASN A 16 -18.16 1.15 -15.90
CA ASN A 16 -16.93 0.37 -15.96
C ASN A 16 -15.70 1.26 -15.84
N SER A 17 -15.56 1.94 -14.72
CA SER A 17 -14.59 2.99 -14.52
C SER A 17 -13.61 2.68 -13.37
N PHE A 18 -12.40 3.24 -13.47
CA PHE A 18 -11.39 3.12 -12.44
C PHE A 18 -10.80 4.48 -12.06
N ALA A 19 -10.37 4.60 -10.80
CA ALA A 19 -9.57 5.72 -10.34
C ALA A 19 -8.15 5.26 -10.03
N LEU A 20 -7.22 6.21 -9.94
CA LEU A 20 -5.79 5.95 -9.68
C LEU A 20 -5.31 6.89 -8.58
N ASP A 21 -4.44 6.43 -7.72
CA ASP A 21 -3.66 7.32 -6.86
C ASP A 21 -2.83 8.31 -7.71
N ASP A 22 -2.71 9.56 -7.23
CA ASP A 22 -2.08 10.65 -8.02
C ASP A 22 -0.57 10.47 -8.23
N ASN A 23 0.05 9.43 -7.70
CA ASN A 23 1.41 9.01 -8.01
C ASN A 23 1.51 8.00 -9.16
N ILE A 24 0.39 7.56 -9.75
CA ILE A 24 0.37 6.68 -10.93
C ILE A 24 0.27 7.54 -12.18
N MET A 25 1.23 7.43 -13.08
CA MET A 25 1.38 8.29 -14.26
C MET A 25 0.37 7.94 -15.35
N VAL A 26 -0.27 8.98 -15.87
CA VAL A 26 -1.11 8.94 -17.07
C VAL A 26 -0.51 9.89 -18.08
N ARG A 27 -0.22 9.41 -19.30
CA ARG A 27 0.44 10.22 -20.34
C ARG A 27 -0.39 11.47 -20.66
N GLY A 28 0.26 12.64 -20.65
CA GLY A 28 -0.40 13.93 -20.86
C GLY A 28 -1.24 14.40 -19.66
N GLY A 29 -1.38 13.60 -18.61
CA GLY A 29 -2.09 13.94 -17.40
C GLY A 29 -1.16 14.51 -16.32
N LEU A 30 -1.73 15.39 -15.49
CA LEU A 30 -1.05 15.91 -14.32
C LEU A 30 -0.78 14.78 -13.32
N THR A 31 0.42 14.73 -12.75
CA THR A 31 0.82 13.74 -11.75
C THR A 31 1.58 14.45 -10.63
N THR A 32 0.85 14.88 -9.60
CA THR A 32 1.44 15.66 -8.52
C THR A 32 2.02 14.82 -7.39
N ALA A 33 1.58 13.58 -7.30
CA ALA A 33 1.91 12.68 -6.18
C ALA A 33 1.69 13.33 -4.79
N GLY A 34 0.70 14.23 -4.68
CA GLY A 34 0.41 14.99 -3.46
C GLY A 34 1.51 15.97 -3.04
N SER A 35 2.54 16.20 -3.87
CA SER A 35 3.70 17.01 -3.55
C SER A 35 3.75 18.31 -4.34
N LYS A 36 4.09 19.43 -3.67
CA LYS A 36 4.42 20.69 -4.35
C LYS A 36 5.58 20.51 -5.33
N MET A 37 6.50 19.56 -5.08
CA MET A 37 7.61 19.27 -5.98
C MET A 37 7.15 18.87 -7.38
N LEU A 38 5.99 18.24 -7.51
CA LEU A 38 5.42 17.77 -8.78
C LEU A 38 4.12 18.48 -9.17
N GLN A 39 3.78 19.60 -8.51
CA GLN A 39 2.49 20.29 -8.71
C GLN A 39 2.13 20.62 -10.17
N ASN A 40 3.12 20.82 -11.02
CA ASN A 40 2.96 21.14 -12.45
C ASN A 40 3.51 20.05 -13.38
N PHE A 41 3.77 18.85 -12.85
CA PHE A 41 4.36 17.78 -13.62
C PHE A 41 3.30 17.07 -14.48
N VAL A 42 3.39 17.26 -15.79
CA VAL A 42 2.61 16.53 -16.79
C VAL A 42 3.43 15.32 -17.24
N SER A 43 2.89 14.12 -17.04
CA SER A 43 3.62 12.89 -17.31
C SER A 43 3.82 12.64 -18.81
N PRO A 44 5.06 12.42 -19.27
CA PRO A 44 5.33 11.95 -20.64
C PRO A 44 5.08 10.45 -20.81
N LEU A 45 4.95 9.73 -19.71
CA LEU A 45 4.82 8.27 -19.65
C LEU A 45 3.42 7.86 -19.19
N GLN A 46 3.02 6.64 -19.58
CA GLN A 46 1.83 5.98 -19.05
C GLN A 46 2.24 4.74 -18.27
N ALA A 47 1.63 4.55 -17.11
CA ALA A 47 1.84 3.37 -16.30
C ALA A 47 1.27 2.13 -17.00
N THR A 48 1.99 1.00 -16.93
CA THR A 48 1.55 -0.25 -17.55
C THR A 48 0.18 -0.72 -17.05
N VAL A 49 -0.14 -0.49 -15.78
CA VAL A 49 -1.46 -0.83 -15.22
C VAL A 49 -2.58 -0.01 -15.86
N VAL A 50 -2.30 1.23 -16.27
CA VAL A 50 -3.27 2.09 -16.98
C VAL A 50 -3.52 1.56 -18.38
N ASP A 51 -2.46 1.23 -19.13
CA ASP A 51 -2.58 0.62 -20.46
C ASP A 51 -3.46 -0.64 -20.38
N ARG A 52 -3.16 -1.55 -19.45
CA ARG A 52 -3.91 -2.81 -19.28
C ARG A 52 -5.39 -2.62 -18.98
N LEU A 53 -5.75 -1.64 -18.12
CA LEU A 53 -7.15 -1.36 -17.79
C LEU A 53 -7.90 -0.73 -18.97
N LEU A 54 -7.25 0.20 -19.70
CA LEU A 54 -7.83 0.80 -20.91
C LEU A 54 -8.03 -0.24 -22.01
N ASP A 55 -7.05 -1.12 -22.23
CA ASP A 55 -7.12 -2.23 -23.20
C ASP A 55 -8.24 -3.24 -22.84
N ALA A 56 -8.55 -3.37 -21.54
CA ALA A 56 -9.70 -4.15 -21.05
C ALA A 56 -11.05 -3.41 -21.16
N GLY A 57 -11.07 -2.21 -21.76
CA GLY A 57 -12.29 -1.43 -21.99
C GLY A 57 -12.81 -0.70 -20.74
N MET A 58 -11.97 -0.48 -19.74
CA MET A 58 -12.32 0.35 -18.60
C MET A 58 -12.01 1.83 -18.86
N GLU A 59 -12.74 2.73 -18.22
CA GLU A 59 -12.59 4.18 -18.38
C GLU A 59 -11.95 4.81 -17.13
N LEU A 60 -10.98 5.72 -17.34
CA LEU A 60 -10.35 6.45 -16.26
C LEU A 60 -11.28 7.54 -15.72
N ALA A 61 -11.73 7.40 -14.47
CA ALA A 61 -12.58 8.36 -13.78
C ALA A 61 -11.80 9.54 -13.17
N GLY A 62 -10.53 9.35 -12.85
CA GLY A 62 -9.71 10.40 -12.29
C GLY A 62 -8.53 9.89 -11.49
N LYS A 63 -7.79 10.85 -10.91
CA LYS A 63 -6.67 10.59 -10.01
C LYS A 63 -7.04 11.02 -8.61
N THR A 64 -6.91 10.12 -7.64
CA THR A 64 -7.32 10.35 -6.25
C THR A 64 -6.25 11.10 -5.47
N LYS A 65 -6.68 11.91 -4.50
CA LYS A 65 -5.77 12.59 -3.58
C LYS A 65 -5.04 11.58 -2.70
N ILE A 66 -3.77 11.84 -2.51
CA ILE A 66 -2.89 11.04 -1.66
C ILE A 66 -2.05 11.96 -0.75
N ASP A 67 -1.50 11.39 0.30
CA ASP A 67 -0.44 12.04 1.07
C ASP A 67 0.81 12.22 0.20
N GLU A 68 1.71 13.13 0.57
CA GLU A 68 2.89 13.43 -0.24
C GLU A 68 3.69 12.16 -0.56
N LEU A 69 3.80 11.82 -1.86
CA LEU A 69 4.44 10.63 -2.41
C LEU A 69 3.87 9.30 -1.86
N ALA A 70 2.63 9.29 -1.36
CA ALA A 70 2.00 8.14 -0.69
C ALA A 70 2.80 7.59 0.49
N ILE A 71 3.58 8.46 1.16
CA ILE A 71 4.46 8.07 2.26
C ILE A 71 3.73 8.21 3.60
N PRO A 72 3.94 7.26 4.53
CA PRO A 72 3.40 7.38 5.86
C PRO A 72 4.02 8.59 6.57
N THR A 73 3.18 9.48 7.06
CA THR A 73 3.58 10.54 7.97
C THR A 73 3.64 9.97 9.39
N VAL A 74 4.50 10.52 10.21
CA VAL A 74 4.59 10.18 11.64
C VAL A 74 4.12 11.32 12.53
N SER A 75 3.92 12.50 11.96
CA SER A 75 3.52 13.71 12.67
C SER A 75 2.00 13.92 12.69
N GLU A 76 1.28 13.33 11.75
CA GLU A 76 -0.17 13.41 11.66
C GLU A 76 -0.77 12.02 11.65
N ASP A 77 -1.99 11.85 12.18
CA ASP A 77 -2.70 10.60 12.04
C ASP A 77 -3.10 10.38 10.57
N ILE A 78 -2.26 9.61 9.86
CA ILE A 78 -2.51 9.25 8.45
C ILE A 78 -3.85 8.52 8.25
N PHE A 79 -4.43 8.03 9.33
CA PHE A 79 -5.71 7.35 9.33
C PHE A 79 -6.89 8.28 9.63
N ALA A 80 -6.63 9.53 10.06
CA ALA A 80 -7.68 10.50 10.35
C ALA A 80 -8.38 11.02 9.08
N THR A 81 -7.63 11.16 7.98
CA THR A 81 -8.20 11.58 6.69
C THR A 81 -8.53 10.37 5.83
N LEU A 82 -9.73 10.36 5.27
CA LEU A 82 -10.15 9.29 4.36
C LEU A 82 -9.24 9.24 3.13
N SER A 83 -8.83 8.02 2.75
CA SER A 83 -8.12 7.78 1.50
C SER A 83 -8.96 8.22 0.31
N GLY A 84 -8.35 8.94 -0.63
CA GLY A 84 -9.03 9.34 -1.86
C GLY A 84 -9.57 8.13 -2.64
N ALA A 85 -8.81 7.04 -2.70
CA ALA A 85 -9.21 5.79 -3.35
C ALA A 85 -10.44 5.15 -2.67
N ALA A 86 -10.36 4.93 -1.34
CA ALA A 86 -11.48 4.37 -0.59
C ALA A 86 -12.72 5.27 -0.62
N GLY A 87 -12.53 6.59 -0.52
CA GLY A 87 -13.62 7.57 -0.62
C GLY A 87 -14.30 7.55 -1.99
N ALA A 88 -13.53 7.60 -3.08
CA ALA A 88 -14.07 7.58 -4.43
C ALA A 88 -14.91 6.32 -4.73
N VAL A 89 -14.42 5.14 -4.31
CA VAL A 89 -15.16 3.89 -4.45
C VAL A 89 -16.37 3.87 -3.52
N SER A 90 -16.25 4.30 -2.25
CA SER A 90 -17.38 4.28 -1.30
C SER A 90 -18.54 5.18 -1.71
N GLU A 91 -18.26 6.29 -2.38
CA GLU A 91 -19.29 7.21 -2.90
C GLU A 91 -19.82 6.83 -4.31
N GLY A 92 -19.32 5.72 -4.89
CA GLY A 92 -19.74 5.28 -6.23
C GLY A 92 -19.26 6.16 -7.37
N LEU A 93 -18.19 6.94 -7.13
CA LEU A 93 -17.61 7.83 -8.14
C LEU A 93 -16.74 7.08 -9.16
N CYS A 94 -16.37 5.86 -8.85
CA CYS A 94 -15.76 4.88 -9.74
C CYS A 94 -16.05 3.46 -9.25
N ARG A 95 -15.93 2.48 -10.14
CA ARG A 95 -16.16 1.06 -9.82
C ARG A 95 -15.06 0.52 -8.92
N ILE A 96 -13.81 0.80 -9.26
CA ILE A 96 -12.61 0.39 -8.50
C ILE A 96 -11.59 1.53 -8.43
N ALA A 97 -10.63 1.42 -7.51
CA ALA A 97 -9.46 2.30 -7.51
C ALA A 97 -8.16 1.50 -7.34
N LEU A 98 -7.11 1.91 -8.09
CA LEU A 98 -5.75 1.42 -7.89
C LEU A 98 -4.98 2.38 -7.00
N CYS A 99 -4.30 1.86 -6.00
CA CYS A 99 -3.51 2.66 -5.07
C CYS A 99 -2.23 1.97 -4.62
N ASN A 100 -1.23 2.80 -4.27
CA ASN A 100 -0.01 2.34 -3.63
C ASN A 100 -0.17 2.43 -2.11
N ASP A 101 -0.02 1.32 -1.40
CA ASP A 101 -0.26 1.25 0.04
C ASP A 101 0.91 0.64 0.82
N VAL A 102 1.96 1.43 1.03
CA VAL A 102 3.12 1.04 1.85
C VAL A 102 2.74 1.00 3.34
N SER A 103 2.03 2.02 3.82
CA SER A 103 1.74 2.24 5.24
C SER A 103 0.53 1.49 5.80
N GLY A 104 -0.34 0.96 4.95
CA GLY A 104 -1.57 0.32 5.37
C GLY A 104 -2.79 1.25 5.43
N LYS A 105 -2.71 2.47 4.88
CA LYS A 105 -3.83 3.42 4.91
C LYS A 105 -5.07 2.85 4.23
N ASN A 106 -4.92 2.34 3.01
CA ASN A 106 -6.03 1.73 2.28
C ASN A 106 -6.47 0.40 2.88
N ARG A 107 -5.52 -0.42 3.35
CA ARG A 107 -5.82 -1.69 4.06
C ARG A 107 -6.69 -1.48 5.29
N ARG A 108 -6.51 -0.36 6.01
CA ARG A 108 -7.32 0.00 7.19
C ARG A 108 -8.64 0.65 6.82
N GLN A 109 -8.64 1.58 5.87
CA GLN A 109 -9.80 2.44 5.63
C GLN A 109 -10.83 1.84 4.69
N ALA A 110 -10.43 1.01 3.72
CA ALA A 110 -11.38 0.37 2.82
C ALA A 110 -12.38 -0.52 3.59
N PRO A 111 -11.97 -1.43 4.49
CA PRO A 111 -12.91 -2.23 5.28
C PRO A 111 -13.87 -1.42 6.14
N ALA A 112 -13.40 -0.33 6.75
CA ALA A 112 -14.23 0.57 7.55
C ALA A 112 -15.32 1.30 6.73
N LYS A 113 -15.23 1.25 5.40
CA LYS A 113 -16.23 1.75 4.44
C LYS A 113 -17.00 0.65 3.72
N GLY A 114 -16.94 -0.58 4.21
CA GLY A 114 -17.61 -1.72 3.58
C GLY A 114 -16.96 -2.17 2.28
N LEU A 115 -15.68 -1.84 2.06
CA LEU A 115 -14.93 -2.15 0.85
C LEU A 115 -13.86 -3.21 1.12
N TYR A 116 -13.46 -3.90 0.08
CA TYR A 116 -12.29 -4.76 0.07
C TYR A 116 -11.06 -4.00 -0.40
N TYR A 117 -9.90 -4.36 0.13
CA TYR A 117 -8.61 -3.96 -0.43
C TYR A 117 -7.75 -5.18 -0.70
N ILE A 118 -7.35 -5.36 -1.94
CA ILE A 118 -6.46 -6.46 -2.37
C ILE A 118 -5.06 -5.90 -2.54
N HIS A 119 -4.12 -6.37 -1.72
CA HIS A 119 -2.69 -6.08 -1.79
C HIS A 119 -1.99 -7.33 -2.36
N PRO A 120 -1.55 -7.34 -3.63
CA PRO A 120 -1.00 -8.54 -4.26
C PRO A 120 0.40 -8.88 -3.74
N THR A 121 0.94 -10.02 -4.12
CA THR A 121 2.36 -10.34 -3.92
C THR A 121 3.25 -9.31 -4.62
N TYR A 122 4.32 -8.86 -3.96
CA TYR A 122 5.32 -7.98 -4.58
C TYR A 122 5.89 -8.60 -5.84
N GLY A 123 5.88 -7.87 -6.95
CA GLY A 123 6.31 -8.35 -8.26
C GLY A 123 5.21 -8.99 -9.11
N THR A 124 3.97 -9.09 -8.63
CA THR A 124 2.83 -9.55 -9.43
C THR A 124 2.33 -8.48 -10.40
N VAL A 125 2.32 -7.22 -9.96
CA VAL A 125 1.85 -6.06 -10.74
C VAL A 125 3.03 -5.15 -11.05
N SER A 126 3.11 -4.70 -12.30
CA SER A 126 4.15 -3.75 -12.72
C SER A 126 4.00 -2.40 -12.02
N ARG A 127 5.13 -1.85 -11.60
CA ARG A 127 5.26 -0.51 -11.03
C ARG A 127 5.80 0.51 -12.04
N PHE A 128 5.95 0.13 -13.31
CA PHE A 128 6.35 1.09 -14.35
C PHE A 128 5.29 2.18 -14.46
N GLY A 129 5.74 3.43 -14.36
CA GLY A 129 4.87 4.61 -14.34
C GLY A 129 4.34 4.97 -12.94
N LEU A 130 4.79 4.33 -11.88
CA LEU A 130 4.59 4.78 -10.50
C LEU A 130 5.69 5.78 -10.12
N VAL A 131 5.34 6.91 -9.52
CA VAL A 131 6.30 7.79 -8.84
C VAL A 131 6.80 7.07 -7.60
N PRO A 132 8.08 6.64 -7.56
CA PRO A 132 8.55 5.77 -6.51
C PRO A 132 8.75 6.53 -5.19
N ALA A 133 8.30 5.93 -4.12
CA ALA A 133 8.52 6.39 -2.75
C ALA A 133 9.47 5.43 -2.01
N VAL A 134 9.05 4.19 -1.84
CA VAL A 134 9.79 3.13 -1.17
C VAL A 134 9.83 1.90 -2.09
N SER A 135 10.74 1.91 -3.05
CA SER A 135 10.75 0.97 -4.19
C SER A 135 10.73 -0.50 -3.79
N SER A 136 11.30 -0.87 -2.63
CA SER A 136 11.27 -2.26 -2.15
C SER A 136 9.96 -2.65 -1.45
N MET A 137 9.01 -1.71 -1.31
CA MET A 137 7.72 -1.90 -0.63
C MET A 137 6.54 -1.33 -1.42
N ASP A 138 6.80 -0.51 -2.45
CA ASP A 138 5.74 0.01 -3.34
C ASP A 138 5.03 -1.14 -4.04
N GLN A 139 3.71 -1.24 -3.86
CA GLN A 139 2.84 -2.25 -4.47
C GLN A 139 1.49 -1.64 -4.82
N LEU A 140 1.06 -1.85 -6.07
CA LEU A 140 -0.24 -1.40 -6.52
C LEU A 140 -1.31 -2.43 -6.16
N GLY A 141 -2.26 -2.01 -5.35
CA GLY A 141 -3.40 -2.81 -4.93
C GLY A 141 -4.73 -2.25 -5.44
N VAL A 142 -5.81 -3.00 -5.19
CA VAL A 142 -7.15 -2.73 -5.71
C VAL A 142 -8.12 -2.49 -4.55
N VAL A 143 -8.76 -1.32 -4.51
CA VAL A 143 -9.95 -1.05 -3.69
C VAL A 143 -11.18 -1.37 -4.52
N CYS A 144 -12.11 -2.17 -3.98
CA CYS A 144 -13.34 -2.57 -4.67
C CYS A 144 -14.50 -2.80 -3.70
N ARG A 145 -15.74 -2.79 -4.22
CA ARG A 145 -16.95 -3.14 -3.44
C ARG A 145 -17.21 -4.64 -3.40
N ASP A 146 -16.85 -5.30 -4.46
CA ASP A 146 -17.06 -6.73 -4.67
C ASP A 146 -15.72 -7.44 -4.84
N ILE A 147 -15.56 -8.56 -4.15
CA ILE A 147 -14.28 -9.27 -4.14
C ILE A 147 -13.98 -9.95 -5.49
N ASP A 148 -15.02 -10.41 -6.21
CA ASP A 148 -14.86 -11.02 -7.53
C ASP A 148 -14.38 -9.97 -8.53
N ASP A 149 -14.95 -8.75 -8.46
CA ASP A 149 -14.50 -7.59 -9.22
C ASP A 149 -13.04 -7.26 -8.95
N GLY A 150 -12.66 -7.22 -7.69
CA GLY A 150 -11.29 -6.93 -7.28
C GLY A 150 -10.28 -7.93 -7.85
N PHE A 151 -10.58 -9.23 -7.78
CA PHE A 151 -9.71 -10.28 -8.33
C PHE A 151 -9.72 -10.32 -9.86
N ASN A 152 -10.85 -10.00 -10.52
CA ASN A 152 -10.90 -9.82 -11.96
C ASN A 152 -9.98 -8.68 -12.42
N VAL A 153 -10.05 -7.54 -11.75
CA VAL A 153 -9.18 -6.39 -12.04
C VAL A 153 -7.72 -6.72 -11.74
N LEU A 154 -7.43 -7.42 -10.64
CA LEU A 154 -6.08 -7.88 -10.35
C LEU A 154 -5.55 -8.78 -11.49
N GLY A 155 -6.38 -9.67 -12.04
CA GLY A 155 -6.03 -10.49 -13.22
C GLY A 155 -5.67 -9.67 -14.45
N ILE A 156 -6.35 -8.56 -14.67
CA ILE A 156 -6.07 -7.64 -15.79
C ILE A 156 -4.71 -6.94 -15.60
N ILE A 157 -4.43 -6.43 -14.40
CA ILE A 157 -3.22 -5.63 -14.15
C ILE A 157 -1.97 -6.46 -13.83
N ALA A 158 -2.13 -7.73 -13.44
CA ALA A 158 -1.04 -8.63 -13.11
C ALA A 158 -0.32 -9.17 -14.36
N GLY A 159 0.97 -9.47 -14.22
CA GLY A 159 1.78 -10.09 -15.27
C GLY A 159 3.11 -9.39 -15.51
N HIS A 160 3.99 -10.10 -16.24
CA HIS A 160 5.33 -9.61 -16.58
C HIS A 160 5.30 -8.30 -17.35
N ASP A 161 6.26 -7.45 -17.04
CA ASP A 161 6.52 -6.19 -17.75
C ASP A 161 8.03 -6.01 -17.96
N GLU A 162 8.47 -5.98 -19.21
CA GLU A 162 9.88 -5.74 -19.56
C GLU A 162 10.41 -4.38 -19.09
N LYS A 163 9.52 -3.44 -18.74
CA LYS A 163 9.86 -2.13 -18.20
C LYS A 163 10.04 -2.14 -16.67
N ASP A 164 9.63 -3.23 -15.99
CA ASP A 164 9.80 -3.43 -14.55
C ASP A 164 10.38 -4.81 -14.25
N PHE A 165 11.70 -4.88 -14.11
CA PHE A 165 12.44 -6.11 -13.84
C PHE A 165 12.13 -6.76 -12.48
N THR A 166 11.31 -6.14 -11.64
CA THR A 166 10.85 -6.75 -10.40
C THR A 166 9.64 -7.66 -10.59
N THR A 167 9.00 -7.60 -11.77
CA THR A 167 7.84 -8.46 -12.07
C THR A 167 8.27 -9.90 -12.28
N PHE A 168 7.41 -10.82 -11.84
CA PHE A 168 7.58 -12.25 -12.12
C PHE A 168 7.51 -12.55 -13.62
N PRO A 169 8.07 -13.68 -14.08
CA PRO A 169 8.15 -13.99 -15.52
C PRO A 169 6.82 -14.40 -16.17
N GLU A 170 5.78 -14.67 -15.37
CA GLU A 170 4.46 -15.04 -15.87
C GLU A 170 3.80 -13.88 -16.60
N LYS A 171 3.43 -14.08 -17.86
CA LYS A 171 2.84 -13.02 -18.71
C LYS A 171 1.45 -12.60 -18.30
N SER A 172 0.69 -13.49 -17.69
CA SER A 172 -0.68 -13.25 -17.24
C SER A 172 -1.02 -14.09 -16.02
N TYR A 173 -1.98 -13.65 -15.25
CA TYR A 173 -2.51 -14.35 -14.10
C TYR A 173 -4.02 -14.52 -14.24
N SER A 174 -4.51 -15.65 -13.76
CA SER A 174 -5.94 -15.92 -13.58
C SER A 174 -6.17 -16.30 -12.13
N TYR A 175 -7.08 -15.59 -11.50
CA TYR A 175 -7.44 -15.82 -10.11
C TYR A 175 -8.78 -16.54 -10.02
N ALA A 176 -8.80 -17.62 -9.25
CA ALA A 176 -10.00 -18.37 -8.92
C ALA A 176 -10.04 -18.66 -7.42
N PRO A 177 -11.23 -18.58 -6.78
CA PRO A 177 -11.32 -18.86 -5.35
C PRO A 177 -10.96 -20.32 -5.10
N LYS A 178 -9.96 -20.56 -4.23
CA LYS A 178 -9.62 -21.93 -3.81
C LYS A 178 -10.70 -22.47 -2.88
N GLU A 179 -11.17 -23.66 -3.14
CA GLU A 179 -12.12 -24.35 -2.28
C GLU A 179 -11.40 -25.20 -1.21
N GLY A 180 -12.08 -25.46 -0.12
CA GLY A 180 -11.64 -26.41 0.89
C GLY A 180 -11.61 -25.87 2.31
N PRO A 181 -11.24 -26.69 3.29
CA PRO A 181 -10.91 -26.22 4.61
C PRO A 181 -9.58 -25.47 4.56
N PHE A 182 -9.49 -24.35 5.25
CA PHE A 182 -8.28 -23.55 5.36
C PHE A 182 -7.73 -23.64 6.79
N ARG A 183 -6.42 -23.83 6.92
CA ARG A 183 -5.71 -23.71 8.20
C ARG A 183 -5.42 -22.24 8.45
N ILE A 184 -6.11 -21.66 9.41
CA ILE A 184 -5.98 -20.23 9.72
C ILE A 184 -5.18 -20.05 11.00
N GLY A 185 -4.19 -19.15 10.96
CA GLY A 185 -3.42 -18.74 12.14
C GLY A 185 -3.91 -17.41 12.71
N ILE A 186 -3.91 -17.26 14.06
CA ILE A 186 -4.19 -16.02 14.76
C ILE A 186 -3.03 -15.67 15.72
N PRO A 187 -2.37 -14.50 15.56
CA PRO A 187 -1.19 -14.13 16.34
C PRO A 187 -1.59 -13.56 17.73
N VAL A 188 -1.31 -14.31 18.79
CA VAL A 188 -1.74 -13.94 20.15
C VAL A 188 -1.17 -12.61 20.65
N ASN A 189 0.12 -12.36 20.44
CA ASN A 189 0.78 -11.12 20.85
C ASN A 189 0.26 -9.89 20.09
N VAL A 190 -0.15 -10.04 18.84
CA VAL A 190 -0.79 -8.96 18.06
C VAL A 190 -2.20 -8.71 18.58
N MET A 191 -2.95 -9.78 18.90
CA MET A 191 -4.30 -9.68 19.45
C MET A 191 -4.33 -9.01 20.82
N GLU A 192 -3.32 -9.27 21.66
CA GLU A 192 -3.17 -8.59 22.96
C GLU A 192 -2.96 -7.07 22.81
N ALA A 193 -2.32 -6.65 21.72
CA ALA A 193 -2.09 -5.25 21.40
C ALA A 193 -3.24 -4.59 20.61
N ALA A 194 -4.17 -5.38 20.03
CA ALA A 194 -5.30 -4.88 19.25
C ALA A 194 -6.29 -4.07 20.09
N ASP A 195 -6.94 -3.05 19.52
CA ASP A 195 -8.07 -2.42 20.16
C ASP A 195 -9.25 -3.41 20.30
N GLU A 196 -10.17 -3.13 21.22
CA GLU A 196 -11.26 -4.04 21.55
C GLU A 196 -12.13 -4.37 20.35
N GLU A 197 -12.48 -3.38 19.54
CA GLU A 197 -13.38 -3.51 18.41
C GLU A 197 -12.76 -4.34 17.28
N SER A 198 -11.50 -4.02 16.93
CA SER A 198 -10.75 -4.77 15.93
C SER A 198 -10.41 -6.19 16.41
N GLY A 199 -10.11 -6.34 17.69
CA GLY A 199 -9.86 -7.63 18.32
C GLY A 199 -11.11 -8.54 18.32
N ASN A 200 -12.29 -8.00 18.63
CA ASN A 200 -13.54 -8.73 18.60
C ASN A 200 -13.87 -9.21 17.18
N SER A 201 -13.73 -8.36 16.17
CA SER A 201 -13.93 -8.74 14.77
C SER A 201 -13.04 -9.92 14.36
N VAL A 202 -11.75 -9.88 14.70
CA VAL A 202 -10.81 -10.98 14.39
C VAL A 202 -11.15 -12.25 15.17
N ASN A 203 -11.44 -12.16 16.47
CA ASN A 203 -11.78 -13.33 17.28
C ASN A 203 -13.05 -14.03 16.79
N GLU A 204 -14.08 -13.27 16.40
CA GLU A 204 -15.29 -13.83 15.83
C GLU A 204 -15.02 -14.55 14.52
N PHE A 205 -14.32 -13.91 13.58
CA PHE A 205 -13.94 -14.50 12.31
C PHE A 205 -13.08 -15.75 12.48
N ALA A 206 -12.05 -15.66 13.31
CA ALA A 206 -11.14 -16.76 13.62
C ALA A 206 -11.85 -17.94 14.28
N GLY A 207 -12.79 -17.67 15.19
CA GLY A 207 -13.59 -18.70 15.87
C GLY A 207 -14.46 -19.49 14.89
N ARG A 208 -15.09 -18.83 13.93
CA ARG A 208 -15.91 -19.49 12.90
C ARG A 208 -15.10 -20.37 11.95
N LEU A 209 -13.82 -20.07 11.75
CA LEU A 209 -12.91 -20.84 10.89
C LEU A 209 -12.03 -21.83 11.66
N GLY A 210 -12.13 -21.91 13.01
CA GLY A 210 -11.31 -22.83 13.80
C GLY A 210 -9.81 -22.47 13.80
N ALA A 211 -9.48 -21.18 13.89
CA ALA A 211 -8.11 -20.70 13.81
C ALA A 211 -7.23 -21.18 14.97
N GLU A 212 -5.97 -21.52 14.67
CA GLU A 212 -4.95 -21.91 15.64
C GLU A 212 -4.10 -20.71 16.07
N LYS A 213 -3.72 -20.69 17.36
CA LYS A 213 -2.91 -19.62 17.96
C LYS A 213 -1.42 -19.79 17.61
N PHE A 214 -0.74 -18.66 17.35
CA PHE A 214 0.72 -18.59 17.20
C PHE A 214 1.25 -17.24 17.72
N GLU A 215 2.56 -17.08 17.80
CA GLU A 215 3.24 -15.83 18.12
C GLU A 215 3.93 -15.27 16.88
N LEU A 216 3.63 -14.02 16.51
CA LEU A 216 4.32 -13.32 15.43
C LEU A 216 5.65 -12.77 15.95
N LYS A 217 6.76 -13.42 15.56
CA LYS A 217 8.10 -13.00 15.96
C LYS A 217 8.40 -11.58 15.46
N TYR A 218 9.15 -10.82 16.25
CA TYR A 218 9.62 -9.46 15.92
C TYR A 218 8.52 -8.39 15.84
N PHE A 219 7.26 -8.67 16.17
CA PHE A 219 6.14 -7.72 16.06
C PHE A 219 6.47 -6.36 16.69
N GLU A 220 7.06 -6.33 17.88
CA GLU A 220 7.37 -5.11 18.63
C GLU A 220 8.36 -4.17 17.92
N VAL A 221 9.17 -4.67 17.02
CA VAL A 221 10.19 -3.89 16.30
C VAL A 221 9.83 -3.61 14.83
N LEU A 222 8.69 -4.13 14.36
CA LEU A 222 8.27 -3.94 12.97
C LEU A 222 8.09 -2.46 12.58
N PRO A 223 7.49 -1.59 13.43
CA PRO A 223 7.36 -0.16 13.08
C PRO A 223 8.72 0.49 12.83
N GLN A 224 9.70 0.22 13.70
CA GLN A 224 11.05 0.77 13.57
C GLN A 224 11.76 0.27 12.31
N VAL A 225 11.68 -1.03 12.04
CA VAL A 225 12.28 -1.64 10.85
C VAL A 225 11.68 -1.04 9.58
N MET A 226 10.34 -0.98 9.51
CA MET A 226 9.64 -0.43 8.36
C MET A 226 9.99 1.05 8.15
N TYR A 227 10.00 1.85 9.22
CA TYR A 227 10.29 3.28 9.15
C TYR A 227 11.73 3.57 8.72
N ILE A 228 12.72 2.86 9.31
CA ILE A 228 14.15 3.01 8.96
C ILE A 228 14.38 2.69 7.48
N LEU A 229 13.85 1.55 6.99
CA LEU A 229 14.01 1.15 5.60
C LEU A 229 13.27 2.09 4.65
N SER A 230 12.06 2.51 5.01
CA SER A 230 11.31 3.50 4.23
C SER A 230 12.07 4.82 4.12
N CYS A 231 12.54 5.39 5.24
CA CYS A 231 13.31 6.64 5.24
C CYS A 231 14.59 6.55 4.40
N ALA A 232 15.30 5.42 4.47
CA ALA A 232 16.51 5.19 3.67
C ALA A 232 16.21 5.28 2.15
N GLU A 233 15.15 4.63 1.69
CA GLU A 233 14.75 4.66 0.28
C GLU A 233 14.14 6.01 -0.13
N ILE A 234 13.32 6.62 0.72
CA ILE A 234 12.78 7.97 0.52
C ILE A 234 13.92 8.98 0.33
N GLY A 235 14.92 8.97 1.21
CA GLY A 235 16.07 9.85 1.11
C GLY A 235 16.80 9.73 -0.22
N ASN A 236 16.93 8.50 -0.73
CA ASN A 236 17.52 8.22 -2.04
C ASN A 236 16.59 8.63 -3.19
N ASN A 237 15.33 8.23 -3.17
CA ASN A 237 14.37 8.50 -4.25
C ASN A 237 14.06 10.00 -4.39
N THR A 238 14.00 10.75 -3.28
CA THR A 238 13.75 12.19 -3.32
C THR A 238 14.96 13.03 -3.69
N SER A 239 16.17 12.47 -3.78
CA SER A 239 17.38 13.19 -4.20
C SER A 239 17.30 13.75 -5.61
N ARG A 240 16.43 13.17 -6.47
CA ARG A 240 16.18 13.63 -7.85
C ARG A 240 15.39 14.95 -7.96
N TYR A 241 14.74 15.37 -6.87
CA TYR A 241 13.95 16.61 -6.82
C TYR A 241 14.84 17.77 -6.39
N ASP A 242 15.53 18.34 -7.36
CA ASP A 242 16.56 19.37 -7.19
C ASP A 242 16.17 20.77 -7.73
N GLY A 243 15.00 20.86 -8.38
CA GLY A 243 14.52 22.10 -9.00
C GLY A 243 15.24 22.47 -10.31
N ILE A 244 16.05 21.57 -10.89
CA ILE A 244 16.80 21.85 -12.13
C ILE A 244 16.13 21.22 -13.33
N LYS A 245 15.88 19.91 -13.30
CA LYS A 245 15.42 19.16 -14.50
C LYS A 245 13.91 19.20 -14.66
N PHE A 246 13.16 19.14 -13.55
CA PHE A 246 11.70 19.12 -13.52
C PHE A 246 11.18 19.47 -12.13
N GLY A 247 9.87 19.71 -12.03
CA GLY A 247 9.20 19.96 -10.78
C GLY A 247 9.31 21.42 -10.31
N TYR A 248 8.97 21.61 -9.03
CA TYR A 248 9.04 22.92 -8.39
C TYR A 248 10.48 23.42 -8.31
N ARG A 249 10.68 24.68 -8.63
CA ARG A 249 11.94 25.42 -8.46
C ARG A 249 11.66 26.69 -7.68
N THR A 250 12.46 26.96 -6.67
CA THR A 250 12.39 28.23 -5.94
C THR A 250 12.81 29.40 -6.84
N GLU A 251 12.22 30.56 -6.62
CA GLU A 251 12.67 31.83 -7.22
C GLU A 251 13.71 32.54 -6.32
N ASN A 252 13.85 32.08 -5.08
CA ASN A 252 14.71 32.69 -4.07
C ASN A 252 16.05 31.94 -3.97
N TYR A 253 17.00 32.30 -4.83
CA TYR A 253 18.36 31.76 -4.78
C TYR A 253 19.40 32.73 -5.36
N SER A 254 20.59 32.75 -4.77
CA SER A 254 21.74 33.49 -5.24
C SER A 254 22.83 32.59 -5.87
N GLY A 255 22.75 31.29 -5.65
CA GLY A 255 23.68 30.30 -6.17
C GLY A 255 23.11 28.90 -6.08
N LEU A 256 23.89 27.90 -6.50
CA LEU A 256 23.44 26.50 -6.64
C LEU A 256 23.04 25.89 -5.29
N ASN A 257 23.77 26.18 -4.22
CA ASN A 257 23.44 25.66 -2.88
C ASN A 257 22.11 26.22 -2.38
N ASP A 258 21.86 27.52 -2.58
CA ASP A 258 20.58 28.15 -2.20
C ASP A 258 19.45 27.58 -3.04
N LEU A 259 19.67 27.36 -4.35
CA LEU A 259 18.68 26.75 -5.23
C LEU A 259 18.23 25.39 -4.68
N TYR A 260 19.16 24.49 -4.36
CA TYR A 260 18.82 23.16 -3.80
C TYR A 260 18.13 23.27 -2.46
N THR A 261 18.70 24.06 -1.53
CA THR A 261 18.20 24.17 -0.18
C THR A 261 16.79 24.76 -0.15
N ASN A 262 16.60 25.90 -0.84
CA ASN A 262 15.32 26.60 -0.84
C ASN A 262 14.25 25.84 -1.61
N THR A 263 14.58 25.26 -2.77
CA THR A 263 13.65 24.40 -3.53
C THR A 263 13.11 23.27 -2.65
N ARG A 264 13.98 22.53 -1.98
CA ARG A 264 13.58 21.41 -1.13
C ARG A 264 12.87 21.86 0.15
N THR A 265 13.29 23.00 0.72
CA THR A 265 12.66 23.59 1.90
C THR A 265 11.23 24.06 1.63
N GLU A 266 10.99 24.67 0.48
CA GLU A 266 9.69 25.17 0.08
C GLU A 266 8.79 24.10 -0.56
N GLY A 267 9.41 23.11 -1.22
CA GLY A 267 8.73 22.09 -2.02
C GLY A 267 8.24 20.88 -1.23
N PHE A 268 8.95 20.46 -0.18
CA PHE A 268 8.58 19.31 0.63
C PHE A 268 7.84 19.68 1.91
N ARG A 269 6.86 18.89 2.28
CA ARG A 269 6.18 18.96 3.58
C ARG A 269 7.14 18.55 4.73
N PRO A 270 6.83 18.93 5.99
CA PRO A 270 7.69 18.60 7.13
C PRO A 270 8.04 17.13 7.27
N ASP A 271 7.07 16.24 7.09
CA ASP A 271 7.28 14.78 7.21
C ASP A 271 8.26 14.24 6.16
N MET A 272 8.17 14.73 4.94
CA MET A 272 9.10 14.38 3.87
C MET A 272 10.53 14.84 4.18
N LYS A 273 10.68 16.05 4.74
CA LYS A 273 11.98 16.55 5.20
C LYS A 273 12.54 15.66 6.30
N LEU A 274 11.70 15.33 7.30
CA LEU A 274 12.10 14.45 8.39
C LEU A 274 12.53 13.07 7.87
N ALA A 275 11.73 12.45 7.00
CA ALA A 275 12.08 11.16 6.39
C ALA A 275 13.39 11.22 5.61
N THR A 276 13.64 12.29 4.86
CA THR A 276 14.89 12.51 4.12
C THR A 276 16.10 12.67 5.06
N ILE A 277 15.95 13.42 6.16
CA ILE A 277 17.00 13.60 7.16
C ILE A 277 17.33 12.27 7.84
N ILE A 278 16.30 11.52 8.26
CA ILE A 278 16.48 10.19 8.86
C ILE A 278 17.12 9.24 7.86
N GLY A 279 16.68 9.27 6.59
CA GLY A 279 17.30 8.48 5.52
C GLY A 279 18.80 8.74 5.37
N ALA A 280 19.19 10.01 5.31
CA ALA A 280 20.61 10.40 5.28
C ALA A 280 21.37 9.95 6.54
N PHE A 281 20.74 10.07 7.72
CA PHE A 281 21.33 9.64 8.98
C PHE A 281 21.58 8.13 9.01
N VAL A 282 20.58 7.31 8.68
CA VAL A 282 20.70 5.83 8.77
C VAL A 282 21.62 5.25 7.69
N LEU A 283 21.77 5.94 6.55
CA LEU A 283 22.68 5.55 5.47
C LEU A 283 24.11 6.09 5.66
N SER A 284 24.34 6.99 6.63
CA SER A 284 25.67 7.52 6.88
C SER A 284 26.62 6.41 7.36
N LYS A 285 27.93 6.54 7.02
CA LYS A 285 28.96 5.54 7.34
C LYS A 285 28.96 5.12 8.83
N LYS A 286 28.73 6.05 9.74
CA LYS A 286 28.72 5.78 11.20
C LYS A 286 27.50 4.98 11.65
N ASN A 287 26.36 5.14 10.99
CA ASN A 287 25.07 4.62 11.44
C ASN A 287 24.56 3.42 10.59
N TYR A 288 25.19 3.18 9.44
CA TYR A 288 24.75 2.19 8.46
C TYR A 288 24.57 0.79 9.05
N GLU A 289 25.56 0.30 9.81
CA GLU A 289 25.50 -1.03 10.41
C GLU A 289 24.46 -1.11 11.53
N ALA A 290 24.41 -0.07 12.38
CA ALA A 290 23.56 -0.06 13.57
C ALA A 290 22.07 0.06 13.25
N TYR A 291 21.70 0.72 12.15
CA TYR A 291 20.32 0.97 11.77
C TYR A 291 19.93 0.23 10.49
N TYR A 292 20.52 0.59 9.34
CA TYR A 292 20.09 0.05 8.05
C TYR A 292 20.36 -1.46 7.93
N LEU A 293 21.60 -1.91 8.12
CA LEU A 293 21.92 -3.34 8.02
C LEU A 293 21.19 -4.17 9.08
N LYS A 294 21.04 -3.65 10.28
CA LYS A 294 20.27 -4.33 11.34
C LYS A 294 18.80 -4.50 10.92
N SER A 295 18.19 -3.47 10.37
CA SER A 295 16.82 -3.53 9.85
C SER A 295 16.68 -4.53 8.68
N MET A 296 17.65 -4.56 7.78
CA MET A 296 17.69 -5.55 6.69
C MET A 296 17.84 -7.00 7.21
N LYS A 297 18.61 -7.22 8.28
CA LYS A 297 18.71 -8.52 8.94
C LYS A 297 17.39 -8.94 9.57
N ILE A 298 16.71 -8.02 10.26
CA ILE A 298 15.38 -8.30 10.85
C ILE A 298 14.36 -8.59 9.74
N ARG A 299 14.36 -7.82 8.65
CA ARG A 299 13.50 -8.09 7.47
C ARG A 299 13.71 -9.50 6.91
N ARG A 300 14.96 -9.97 6.83
CA ARG A 300 15.28 -11.33 6.42
C ARG A 300 14.75 -12.37 7.39
N LEU A 301 15.00 -12.20 8.71
CA LEU A 301 14.50 -13.12 9.74
C LEU A 301 12.97 -13.17 9.78
N LEU A 302 12.31 -12.03 9.53
CA LEU A 302 10.87 -11.97 9.42
C LEU A 302 10.37 -12.78 8.23
N ARG A 303 11.08 -12.75 7.10
CA ARG A 303 10.74 -13.55 5.92
C ARG A 303 10.92 -15.05 6.17
N GLU A 304 12.02 -15.45 6.83
CA GLU A 304 12.24 -16.83 7.26
C GLU A 304 11.11 -17.31 8.21
N HIS A 305 10.68 -16.44 9.12
CA HIS A 305 9.53 -16.72 9.98
C HIS A 305 8.21 -16.81 9.21
N ALA A 306 8.00 -15.99 8.19
CA ALA A 306 6.83 -16.09 7.32
C ALA A 306 6.79 -17.44 6.59
N ASP A 307 7.92 -17.92 6.07
CA ASP A 307 8.01 -19.25 5.43
C ASP A 307 7.69 -20.38 6.42
N GLU A 308 8.16 -20.28 7.67
CA GLU A 308 7.81 -21.21 8.76
C GLU A 308 6.30 -21.19 9.05
N LEU A 309 5.69 -20.01 9.19
CA LEU A 309 4.26 -19.87 9.46
C LEU A 309 3.40 -20.46 8.34
N PHE A 310 3.70 -20.13 7.09
CA PHE A 310 2.91 -20.59 5.95
C PHE A 310 3.17 -22.07 5.56
N SER A 311 4.13 -22.75 6.18
CA SER A 311 4.19 -24.22 6.14
C SER A 311 3.08 -24.87 7.00
N ARG A 312 2.60 -24.14 8.03
CA ARG A 312 1.57 -24.60 8.97
C ARG A 312 0.18 -24.08 8.61
N PHE A 313 0.10 -22.82 8.19
CA PHE A 313 -1.14 -22.10 7.91
C PHE A 313 -1.27 -21.77 6.43
N ASP A 314 -2.49 -21.79 5.93
CA ASP A 314 -2.81 -21.34 4.57
C ASP A 314 -2.96 -19.82 4.54
N ALA A 315 -3.47 -19.23 5.65
CA ALA A 315 -3.52 -17.79 5.87
C ALA A 315 -3.43 -17.46 7.36
N VAL A 316 -3.04 -16.22 7.65
CA VAL A 316 -3.12 -15.64 9.00
C VAL A 316 -4.11 -14.47 9.00
N VAL A 317 -4.86 -14.32 10.09
CA VAL A 317 -5.80 -13.21 10.28
C VAL A 317 -5.22 -12.21 11.27
N MET A 318 -5.32 -10.91 10.92
CA MET A 318 -4.75 -9.80 11.69
C MET A 318 -5.79 -8.71 11.95
N PRO A 319 -5.73 -8.03 13.11
CA PRO A 319 -6.53 -6.84 13.36
C PRO A 319 -6.05 -5.67 12.48
N LEU A 320 -6.87 -4.62 12.38
CA LEU A 320 -6.55 -3.41 11.62
C LEU A 320 -6.21 -2.20 12.50
N ARG A 321 -6.41 -2.31 13.83
CA ARG A 321 -6.11 -1.24 14.78
C ARG A 321 -5.49 -1.78 16.06
N LEU A 322 -4.56 -1.02 16.64
CA LEU A 322 -3.97 -1.25 17.96
C LEU A 322 -4.65 -0.35 19.01
N LYS A 323 -4.54 -0.74 20.28
CA LYS A 323 -4.94 0.09 21.44
C LYS A 323 -4.13 1.39 21.50
N ASP A 324 -2.86 1.33 21.09
CA ASP A 324 -1.98 2.49 21.07
C ASP A 324 -2.44 3.45 19.95
N PRO A 325 -2.78 4.71 20.28
CA PRO A 325 -3.25 5.67 19.30
C PRO A 325 -2.15 6.17 18.36
N GLU A 326 -0.88 5.92 18.69
CA GLU A 326 0.26 6.38 17.88
C GLU A 326 0.22 5.80 16.46
N PRO A 327 0.07 6.63 15.41
CA PRO A 327 -0.03 6.18 14.02
C PRO A 327 1.16 5.32 13.60
N TYR A 328 2.35 5.70 14.06
CA TYR A 328 3.60 4.99 13.83
C TYR A 328 3.53 3.52 14.31
N ARG A 329 2.95 3.24 15.48
CA ARG A 329 2.83 1.89 16.01
C ARG A 329 1.81 1.06 15.23
N ASN A 330 0.74 1.68 14.76
CA ASN A 330 -0.27 1.01 13.94
C ASN A 330 0.29 0.46 12.61
N MET A 331 1.39 1.02 12.11
CA MET A 331 2.08 0.47 10.93
C MET A 331 2.59 -0.97 11.15
N ALA A 332 2.81 -1.41 12.40
CA ALA A 332 3.22 -2.79 12.70
C ALA A 332 2.27 -3.83 12.11
N LEU A 333 0.96 -3.55 12.09
CA LEU A 333 -0.08 -4.45 11.59
C LEU A 333 0.06 -4.73 10.09
N TYR A 334 0.60 -3.78 9.34
CA TYR A 334 0.76 -3.86 7.89
C TYR A 334 2.19 -4.22 7.47
N ALA A 335 3.14 -3.99 8.40
CA ALA A 335 4.56 -4.16 8.14
C ALA A 335 4.94 -5.62 7.81
N PHE A 336 4.26 -6.61 8.42
CA PHE A 336 4.53 -8.01 8.15
C PHE A 336 4.35 -8.34 6.66
N ALA A 337 3.20 -8.03 6.09
CA ALA A 337 2.95 -8.26 4.66
C ALA A 337 3.87 -7.41 3.77
N THR A 338 4.01 -6.12 4.07
CA THR A 338 4.79 -5.17 3.28
C THR A 338 6.28 -5.51 3.25
N LEU A 339 6.90 -5.77 4.42
CA LEU A 339 8.33 -6.09 4.52
C LEU A 339 8.68 -7.44 3.86
N CYS A 340 7.75 -8.39 3.90
CA CYS A 340 7.95 -9.71 3.31
C CYS A 340 7.48 -9.82 1.86
N GLY A 341 6.79 -8.81 1.33
CA GLY A 341 6.23 -8.82 -0.02
C GLY A 341 5.09 -9.83 -0.19
N LEU A 342 4.32 -10.06 0.89
CA LEU A 342 3.24 -11.04 0.93
C LEU A 342 1.92 -10.44 0.44
N PRO A 343 1.04 -11.26 -0.17
CA PRO A 343 -0.30 -10.82 -0.51
C PRO A 343 -1.16 -10.70 0.74
N SER A 344 -2.03 -9.71 0.75
CA SER A 344 -3.05 -9.58 1.78
C SER A 344 -4.37 -9.07 1.21
N VAL A 345 -5.46 -9.42 1.87
CA VAL A 345 -6.79 -8.88 1.58
C VAL A 345 -7.37 -8.34 2.87
N SER A 346 -7.74 -7.06 2.86
CA SER A 346 -8.52 -6.49 3.94
C SER A 346 -10.00 -6.60 3.59
N ILE A 347 -10.79 -7.14 4.50
CA ILE A 347 -12.21 -7.44 4.30
C ILE A 347 -13.09 -6.64 5.26
N PRO A 348 -14.27 -6.17 4.82
CA PRO A 348 -15.27 -5.58 5.70
C PRO A 348 -15.90 -6.70 6.55
N PHE A 349 -15.61 -6.68 7.86
CA PHE A 349 -16.16 -7.62 8.82
C PHE A 349 -16.31 -6.95 10.18
N GLY A 350 -17.47 -7.11 10.81
CA GLY A 350 -17.78 -6.36 12.03
C GLY A 350 -17.75 -4.85 11.77
N SER A 351 -17.33 -4.08 12.76
CA SER A 351 -17.31 -2.61 12.67
C SER A 351 -16.02 -2.04 12.03
N CYS A 352 -14.92 -2.80 12.07
CA CYS A 352 -13.59 -2.32 11.67
C CYS A 352 -13.00 -3.05 10.47
N GLY A 353 -13.50 -4.26 10.17
CA GLY A 353 -12.85 -5.16 9.24
C GLY A 353 -11.65 -5.89 9.85
N LEU A 354 -10.99 -6.69 9.04
CA LEU A 354 -9.78 -7.44 9.37
C LEU A 354 -8.90 -7.62 8.14
N GLN A 355 -7.64 -8.05 8.34
CA GLN A 355 -6.69 -8.36 7.27
C GLN A 355 -6.38 -9.85 7.27
N LEU A 356 -6.45 -10.46 6.08
CA LEU A 356 -5.95 -11.79 5.79
C LEU A 356 -4.62 -11.70 5.05
N ILE A 357 -3.63 -12.50 5.43
CA ILE A 357 -2.31 -12.55 4.79
C ILE A 357 -2.02 -14.00 4.43
N ALA A 358 -1.50 -14.26 3.24
CA ALA A 358 -1.09 -15.59 2.80
C ALA A 358 0.38 -15.62 2.34
N GLN A 359 0.89 -16.80 2.05
CA GLN A 359 2.20 -16.95 1.42
C GLN A 359 2.23 -16.25 0.05
N ALA A 360 3.40 -15.76 -0.33
CA ALA A 360 3.59 -15.14 -1.64
C ALA A 360 3.05 -16.02 -2.78
N ARG A 361 2.32 -15.41 -3.71
CA ARG A 361 1.68 -16.04 -4.88
C ARG A 361 0.49 -16.98 -4.54
N ASN A 362 -0.07 -16.85 -3.33
CA ASN A 362 -1.24 -17.60 -2.89
C ASN A 362 -2.50 -16.73 -2.75
N GLU A 363 -2.67 -15.75 -3.62
CA GLU A 363 -3.85 -14.87 -3.67
C GLU A 363 -5.16 -15.67 -3.81
N ASN A 364 -5.14 -16.82 -4.51
CA ASN A 364 -6.30 -17.70 -4.68
C ASN A 364 -6.83 -18.25 -3.34
N ILE A 365 -5.96 -18.44 -2.34
CA ILE A 365 -6.35 -18.82 -0.98
C ILE A 365 -7.14 -17.70 -0.33
N LEU A 366 -6.60 -16.46 -0.37
CA LEU A 366 -7.27 -15.28 0.17
C LEU A 366 -8.63 -15.08 -0.51
N TYR A 367 -8.69 -15.24 -1.82
CA TYR A 367 -9.94 -15.17 -2.57
C TYR A 367 -10.95 -16.21 -2.09
N GLY A 368 -10.52 -17.46 -1.92
CA GLY A 368 -11.39 -18.55 -1.43
C GLY A 368 -11.93 -18.29 -0.02
N ILE A 369 -11.08 -17.78 0.90
CA ILE A 369 -11.50 -17.42 2.26
C ILE A 369 -12.53 -16.28 2.21
N CYS A 370 -12.31 -15.24 1.39
CA CYS A 370 -13.27 -14.14 1.22
C CYS A 370 -14.62 -14.64 0.67
N LYS A 371 -14.62 -15.51 -0.34
CA LYS A 371 -15.86 -16.09 -0.92
C LYS A 371 -16.63 -16.91 0.11
N ARG A 372 -15.91 -17.69 0.92
CA ARG A 372 -16.53 -18.45 2.00
C ARG A 372 -17.14 -17.51 3.05
N ALA A 373 -16.43 -16.45 3.42
CA ALA A 373 -16.94 -15.46 4.37
C ALA A 373 -18.26 -14.84 3.86
N VAL A 374 -18.31 -14.43 2.58
CA VAL A 374 -19.54 -13.89 1.99
C VAL A 374 -20.67 -14.93 1.95
N LYS A 375 -20.38 -16.20 1.58
CA LYS A 375 -21.38 -17.26 1.48
C LYS A 375 -21.96 -17.66 2.83
N ASP A 376 -21.13 -17.75 3.85
CA ASP A 376 -21.50 -18.21 5.19
C ASP A 376 -22.10 -17.06 6.04
N GLY A 377 -22.23 -15.85 5.47
CA GLY A 377 -22.69 -14.65 6.17
C GLY A 377 -21.74 -14.23 7.29
N ILE A 378 -20.47 -14.55 7.07
CA ILE A 378 -19.37 -14.23 7.99
C ILE A 378 -18.85 -12.85 7.67
#